data_0559a7946cf71c108d1da1f56baa8a6e
#
_entry.id   0559a7946cf71c108d1da1f56baa8a6e
#
_cell.length_a   1.000
_cell.length_b   1.000
_cell.length_c   1.000
_cell.angle_alpha   90.00
_cell.angle_beta   90.00
_cell.angle_gamma   90.00
#
_symmetry.space_group_name_H-M   'P 1'
#
loop_
_entity.id
_entity.type
_entity.pdbx_description
1 polymer ?
#
loop_
_entity_poly.entity_id
_entity_poly.type
_entity_poly.pdbx_seq_one_letter_code
_entity_poly.pdbx_strand_id
1 'polypeptide(L)'
;MKVGLFVDITENFEEKLRHAKSLGFNFGQIAVWDMDFYTDENLEALKNLLCELDFTVCDFWCGWSAPVVWSHPDKYTTLGLVPVEHRQRRLEDLRRGALFAHKLGVKNIVTHTGFIPDDPKAEAHIGVVECLKTLCSELAARGQSFAFETGEELPLTLSIMMSEIGLDNVGVNFDPANFISGGRGNPNDAMELLGCRVTGMHAKDSVPAKFGEVGGHQMPVGEGRVDFERLFLQLKEFGYKGDIVIEHEMYSRPDRDGDIVKSKAYLEGLIEKVFG
;
A
#
# COMPACT_ATOMS: atom_id res chain seq x y z
N MET A 1 -9.28 -14.31 7.48
CA MET A 1 -8.20 -13.57 6.79
C MET A 1 -7.97 -14.24 5.45
N LYS A 2 -7.89 -13.47 4.36
CA LYS A 2 -7.66 -13.98 3.01
C LYS A 2 -6.30 -13.52 2.51
N VAL A 3 -5.75 -14.24 1.53
CA VAL A 3 -4.54 -13.81 0.81
C VAL A 3 -4.96 -13.32 -0.57
N GLY A 4 -4.71 -12.06 -0.85
CA GLY A 4 -4.99 -11.39 -2.11
C GLY A 4 -3.73 -11.08 -2.92
N LEU A 5 -3.93 -10.50 -4.10
CA LEU A 5 -2.85 -10.03 -4.96
C LEU A 5 -2.97 -8.52 -5.21
N PHE A 6 -1.85 -7.82 -5.18
CA PHE A 6 -1.75 -6.44 -5.65
C PHE A 6 -1.73 -6.45 -7.19
N VAL A 7 -2.66 -5.73 -7.80
CA VAL A 7 -2.80 -5.66 -9.26
C VAL A 7 -2.79 -4.20 -9.71
N ASP A 8 -1.70 -3.77 -10.34
CA ASP A 8 -1.67 -2.48 -11.03
C ASP A 8 -2.51 -2.59 -12.31
N ILE A 9 -3.64 -1.88 -12.32
CA ILE A 9 -4.61 -1.92 -13.43
C ILE A 9 -4.53 -0.70 -14.35
N THR A 10 -3.49 0.10 -14.23
CA THR A 10 -3.29 1.33 -15.02
C THR A 10 -3.39 1.07 -16.53
N GLU A 11 -2.78 0.00 -16.98
CA GLU A 11 -2.83 -0.45 -18.37
C GLU A 11 -3.40 -1.87 -18.44
N ASN A 12 -4.21 -2.15 -19.46
CA ASN A 12 -4.73 -3.51 -19.72
C ASN A 12 -5.39 -4.17 -18.50
N PHE A 13 -6.26 -3.44 -17.78
CA PHE A 13 -6.87 -3.92 -16.54
C PHE A 13 -7.60 -5.26 -16.71
N GLU A 14 -8.20 -5.52 -17.88
CA GLU A 14 -8.86 -6.78 -18.17
C GLU A 14 -7.87 -7.95 -18.17
N GLU A 15 -6.77 -7.82 -18.90
CA GLU A 15 -5.72 -8.83 -18.97
C GLU A 15 -5.13 -9.12 -17.57
N LYS A 16 -4.80 -8.07 -16.83
CA LYS A 16 -4.18 -8.19 -15.51
C LYS A 16 -5.10 -8.85 -14.47
N LEU A 17 -6.39 -8.53 -14.45
CA LEU A 17 -7.35 -9.17 -13.56
C LEU A 17 -7.65 -10.61 -13.95
N ARG A 18 -7.77 -10.92 -15.25
CA ARG A 18 -7.88 -12.31 -15.74
C ARG A 18 -6.63 -13.11 -15.40
N HIS A 19 -5.45 -12.52 -15.49
CA HIS A 19 -4.21 -13.15 -15.09
C HIS A 19 -4.19 -13.45 -13.58
N ALA A 20 -4.53 -12.48 -12.73
CA ALA A 20 -4.65 -12.70 -11.29
C ALA A 20 -5.64 -13.86 -10.97
N LYS A 21 -6.76 -13.91 -11.69
CA LYS A 21 -7.73 -15.02 -11.57
C LYS A 21 -7.12 -16.36 -11.98
N SER A 22 -6.33 -16.41 -13.05
CA SER A 22 -5.65 -17.63 -13.51
C SER A 22 -4.64 -18.17 -12.52
N LEU A 23 -4.04 -17.31 -11.67
CA LEU A 23 -3.16 -17.67 -10.55
C LEU A 23 -3.93 -18.09 -9.29
N GLY A 24 -5.25 -18.18 -9.36
CA GLY A 24 -6.10 -18.61 -8.25
C GLY A 24 -6.45 -17.50 -7.25
N PHE A 25 -6.39 -16.22 -7.67
CA PHE A 25 -6.85 -15.10 -6.85
C PHE A 25 -8.23 -14.63 -7.31
N ASN A 26 -9.12 -14.43 -6.36
CA ASN A 26 -10.41 -13.76 -6.55
C ASN A 26 -10.60 -12.58 -5.58
N PHE A 27 -9.48 -12.09 -5.02
CA PHE A 27 -9.45 -11.05 -4.03
C PHE A 27 -8.12 -10.30 -4.14
N GLY A 28 -8.13 -8.99 -3.91
CA GLY A 28 -6.88 -8.22 -3.93
C GLY A 28 -7.07 -6.73 -3.82
N GLN A 29 -5.94 -6.03 -3.83
CA GLN A 29 -5.84 -4.59 -3.93
C GLN A 29 -5.57 -4.20 -5.38
N ILE A 30 -6.24 -3.17 -5.86
CA ILE A 30 -5.96 -2.62 -7.19
C ILE A 30 -5.29 -1.26 -7.09
N ALA A 31 -4.35 -0.99 -8.02
CA ALA A 31 -3.64 0.28 -8.10
C ALA A 31 -3.88 0.95 -9.45
N VAL A 32 -4.01 2.28 -9.45
CA VAL A 32 -4.14 3.11 -10.65
C VAL A 32 -3.17 4.28 -10.57
N TRP A 33 -2.29 4.39 -11.57
CA TRP A 33 -1.31 5.45 -11.71
C TRP A 33 -1.68 6.48 -12.77
N ASP A 34 -2.58 6.15 -13.69
CA ASP A 34 -3.05 7.06 -14.74
C ASP A 34 -4.29 7.82 -14.29
N MET A 35 -4.16 9.13 -14.17
CA MET A 35 -5.28 9.99 -13.78
C MET A 35 -6.41 10.03 -14.83
N ASP A 36 -6.10 9.74 -16.08
CA ASP A 36 -7.10 9.68 -17.16
C ASP A 36 -7.92 8.37 -17.14
N PHE A 37 -7.50 7.39 -16.32
CA PHE A 37 -8.27 6.17 -16.06
C PHE A 37 -9.61 6.44 -15.35
N TYR A 38 -9.70 7.50 -14.55
CA TYR A 38 -10.86 7.80 -13.70
C TYR A 38 -12.05 8.37 -14.49
N THR A 39 -12.63 7.55 -15.38
CA THR A 39 -13.82 7.88 -16.18
C THR A 39 -15.00 6.99 -15.78
N ASP A 40 -16.24 7.45 -16.07
CA ASP A 40 -17.42 6.62 -15.81
C ASP A 40 -17.47 5.38 -16.74
N GLU A 41 -16.89 5.46 -17.94
CA GLU A 41 -16.76 4.32 -18.87
C GLU A 41 -15.85 3.22 -18.25
N ASN A 42 -14.67 3.57 -17.82
CA ASN A 42 -13.75 2.62 -17.18
C ASN A 42 -14.32 2.07 -15.86
N LEU A 43 -15.05 2.88 -15.10
CA LEU A 43 -15.73 2.44 -13.89
C LEU A 43 -16.74 1.32 -14.18
N GLU A 44 -17.62 1.50 -15.17
CA GLU A 44 -18.62 0.49 -15.50
C GLU A 44 -17.98 -0.76 -16.14
N ALA A 45 -16.98 -0.59 -16.99
CA ALA A 45 -16.22 -1.70 -17.56
C ALA A 45 -15.53 -2.52 -16.44
N LEU A 46 -14.88 -1.85 -15.49
CA LEU A 46 -14.22 -2.50 -14.35
C LEU A 46 -15.21 -3.22 -13.45
N LYS A 47 -16.37 -2.61 -13.12
CA LYS A 47 -17.41 -3.27 -12.31
C LYS A 47 -17.92 -4.54 -12.98
N ASN A 48 -18.19 -4.49 -14.29
CA ASN A 48 -18.66 -5.63 -15.05
C ASN A 48 -17.63 -6.77 -15.04
N LEU A 49 -16.35 -6.45 -15.24
CA LEU A 49 -15.26 -7.41 -15.22
C LEU A 49 -15.07 -8.04 -13.82
N LEU A 50 -15.09 -7.23 -12.77
CA LEU A 50 -14.97 -7.73 -11.40
C LEU A 50 -16.13 -8.67 -11.04
N CYS A 51 -17.35 -8.36 -11.48
CA CYS A 51 -18.51 -9.23 -11.33
C CYS A 51 -18.37 -10.53 -12.14
N GLU A 52 -17.95 -10.47 -13.40
CA GLU A 52 -17.70 -11.64 -14.26
C GLU A 52 -16.65 -12.57 -13.63
N LEU A 53 -15.58 -12.01 -13.10
CA LEU A 53 -14.47 -12.78 -12.53
C LEU A 53 -14.73 -13.23 -11.08
N ASP A 54 -15.85 -12.82 -10.47
CA ASP A 54 -16.07 -12.98 -9.02
C ASP A 54 -14.83 -12.53 -8.23
N PHE A 55 -14.37 -11.30 -8.54
CA PHE A 55 -13.16 -10.72 -7.93
C PHE A 55 -13.55 -9.57 -7.00
N THR A 56 -13.13 -9.67 -5.74
CA THR A 56 -13.38 -8.65 -4.71
C THR A 56 -12.17 -7.75 -4.54
N VAL A 57 -12.38 -6.44 -4.59
CA VAL A 57 -11.34 -5.44 -4.30
C VAL A 57 -11.43 -5.04 -2.83
N CYS A 58 -10.35 -5.25 -2.06
CA CYS A 58 -10.28 -4.88 -0.65
C CYS A 58 -9.93 -3.40 -0.47
N ASP A 59 -8.92 -2.94 -1.18
CA ASP A 59 -8.34 -1.61 -1.05
C ASP A 59 -8.05 -1.04 -2.44
N PHE A 60 -8.04 0.29 -2.52
CA PHE A 60 -7.71 1.01 -3.74
C PHE A 60 -6.45 1.84 -3.54
N TRP A 61 -5.39 1.45 -4.22
CA TRP A 61 -4.14 2.19 -4.20
C TRP A 61 -4.18 3.33 -5.21
N CYS A 62 -4.14 4.55 -4.71
CA CYS A 62 -4.18 5.76 -5.53
C CYS A 62 -2.77 6.24 -5.86
N GLY A 63 -2.42 6.22 -7.13
CA GLY A 63 -1.27 6.95 -7.67
C GLY A 63 -1.53 8.46 -7.71
N TRP A 64 -0.55 9.17 -8.21
CA TRP A 64 -0.59 10.62 -8.41
C TRP A 64 0.18 11.01 -9.68
N SER A 65 -0.09 12.22 -10.17
CA SER A 65 0.54 12.75 -11.37
C SER A 65 2.05 12.99 -11.21
N ALA A 66 2.75 12.84 -12.34
CA ALA A 66 4.21 13.02 -12.44
C ALA A 66 4.70 14.41 -11.95
N PRO A 67 6.00 14.52 -11.59
CA PRO A 67 7.02 13.49 -11.73
C PRO A 67 6.93 12.41 -10.64
N VAL A 68 7.16 11.14 -11.01
CA VAL A 68 7.23 10.01 -10.08
C VAL A 68 8.52 9.25 -10.39
N VAL A 69 9.51 9.37 -9.51
CA VAL A 69 10.82 8.72 -9.68
C VAL A 69 11.16 7.98 -8.39
N TRP A 70 11.17 6.66 -8.45
CA TRP A 70 11.46 5.79 -7.31
C TRP A 70 12.95 5.56 -7.07
N SER A 71 13.81 5.93 -8.05
CA SER A 71 15.25 5.75 -7.94
C SER A 71 15.92 6.87 -7.14
N HIS A 72 17.00 6.54 -6.44
CA HIS A 72 17.85 7.49 -5.75
C HIS A 72 18.65 8.35 -6.77
N PRO A 73 18.85 9.66 -6.54
CA PRO A 73 18.39 10.45 -5.39
C PRO A 73 17.01 11.09 -5.56
N ASP A 74 16.40 11.02 -6.74
CA ASP A 74 15.23 11.82 -7.12
C ASP A 74 13.97 11.43 -6.35
N LYS A 75 13.90 10.21 -5.80
CA LYS A 75 12.78 9.76 -4.98
C LYS A 75 12.46 10.69 -3.81
N TYR A 76 13.46 11.36 -3.21
CA TYR A 76 13.26 12.24 -2.07
C TYR A 76 12.50 13.53 -2.40
N THR A 77 12.49 13.94 -3.66
CA THR A 77 11.88 15.18 -4.12
C THR A 77 10.69 14.97 -5.06
N THR A 78 10.40 13.72 -5.45
CA THR A 78 9.36 13.45 -6.44
C THR A 78 8.19 12.62 -5.90
N LEU A 79 8.30 12.00 -4.73
CA LEU A 79 7.25 11.09 -4.25
C LEU A 79 6.24 11.75 -3.32
N GLY A 80 4.98 11.36 -3.47
CA GLY A 80 3.87 11.65 -2.56
C GLY A 80 3.48 13.12 -2.44
N LEU A 81 3.06 13.50 -1.24
CA LEU A 81 2.55 14.83 -0.91
C LEU A 81 3.62 15.75 -0.28
N VAL A 82 4.82 15.24 -0.03
CA VAL A 82 5.91 16.01 0.59
C VAL A 82 6.41 17.14 -0.31
N PRO A 83 6.63 16.94 -1.64
CA PRO A 83 7.04 18.04 -2.53
C PRO A 83 5.94 19.10 -2.60
N VAL A 84 6.27 20.32 -2.14
CA VAL A 84 5.32 21.45 -2.01
C VAL A 84 4.72 21.83 -3.35
N GLU A 85 5.55 21.87 -4.41
CA GLU A 85 5.16 22.23 -5.76
C GLU A 85 4.16 21.28 -6.42
N HIS A 86 4.07 20.03 -5.93
CA HIS A 86 3.18 19.03 -6.48
C HIS A 86 1.99 18.71 -5.57
N ARG A 87 2.07 19.10 -4.29
CA ARG A 87 1.12 18.71 -3.22
C ARG A 87 -0.33 18.98 -3.58
N GLN A 88 -0.65 20.19 -4.01
CA GLN A 88 -2.03 20.58 -4.29
C GLN A 88 -2.62 19.79 -5.46
N ARG A 89 -1.85 19.58 -6.53
CA ARG A 89 -2.29 18.78 -7.68
C ARG A 89 -2.51 17.31 -7.28
N ARG A 90 -1.57 16.76 -6.51
CA ARG A 90 -1.67 15.36 -6.05
C ARG A 90 -2.78 15.14 -5.03
N LEU A 91 -3.09 16.14 -4.23
CA LEU A 91 -4.30 16.11 -3.38
C LEU A 91 -5.55 15.96 -4.25
N GLU A 92 -5.62 16.67 -5.38
CA GLU A 92 -6.75 16.55 -6.31
C GLU A 92 -6.78 15.18 -7.01
N ASP A 93 -5.61 14.64 -7.37
CA ASP A 93 -5.49 13.28 -7.91
C ASP A 93 -6.04 12.24 -6.94
N LEU A 94 -5.65 12.33 -5.65
CA LEU A 94 -6.15 11.45 -4.61
C LEU A 94 -7.67 11.60 -4.39
N ARG A 95 -8.23 12.81 -4.48
CA ARG A 95 -9.69 13.03 -4.44
C ARG A 95 -10.42 12.33 -5.58
N ARG A 96 -9.87 12.42 -6.81
CA ARG A 96 -10.43 11.76 -7.99
C ARG A 96 -10.38 10.24 -7.84
N GLY A 97 -9.23 9.68 -7.44
CA GLY A 97 -9.07 8.25 -7.17
C GLY A 97 -10.00 7.76 -6.07
N ALA A 98 -10.10 8.50 -4.96
CA ALA A 98 -11.00 8.18 -3.85
C ALA A 98 -12.48 8.20 -4.25
N LEU A 99 -12.90 9.17 -5.10
CA LEU A 99 -14.26 9.22 -5.61
C LEU A 99 -14.55 8.04 -6.55
N PHE A 100 -13.61 7.68 -7.41
CA PHE A 100 -13.71 6.50 -8.28
C PHE A 100 -13.84 5.22 -7.44
N ALA A 101 -12.98 5.04 -6.45
CA ALA A 101 -13.02 3.91 -5.52
C ALA A 101 -14.35 3.86 -4.75
N HIS A 102 -14.89 5.00 -4.30
CA HIS A 102 -16.20 5.07 -3.68
C HIS A 102 -17.32 4.57 -4.59
N LYS A 103 -17.34 5.03 -5.85
CA LYS A 103 -18.30 4.57 -6.85
C LYS A 103 -18.14 3.07 -7.17
N LEU A 104 -16.91 2.52 -7.06
CA LEU A 104 -16.60 1.11 -7.20
C LEU A 104 -17.04 0.29 -5.98
N GLY A 105 -17.33 0.93 -4.85
CA GLY A 105 -17.70 0.28 -3.58
C GLY A 105 -16.52 -0.01 -2.66
N VAL A 106 -15.32 0.49 -2.98
CA VAL A 106 -14.11 0.32 -2.16
C VAL A 106 -14.00 1.46 -1.15
N LYS A 107 -13.78 1.09 0.11
CA LYS A 107 -13.78 2.05 1.23
C LYS A 107 -12.38 2.50 1.63
N ASN A 108 -11.39 1.64 1.52
CA ASN A 108 -10.05 1.95 1.99
C ASN A 108 -9.18 2.45 0.84
N ILE A 109 -8.61 3.65 1.01
CA ILE A 109 -7.73 4.32 0.05
C ILE A 109 -6.32 4.23 0.58
N VAL A 110 -5.41 3.72 -0.23
CA VAL A 110 -4.01 3.53 0.10
C VAL A 110 -3.13 4.39 -0.81
N THR A 111 -2.07 4.95 -0.28
CA THR A 111 -1.01 5.60 -1.07
C THR A 111 0.26 5.80 -0.24
N HIS A 112 1.39 5.98 -0.91
CA HIS A 112 2.58 6.57 -0.28
C HIS A 112 2.46 8.09 -0.18
N THR A 113 2.87 8.66 0.94
CA THR A 113 2.87 10.11 1.13
C THR A 113 4.23 10.76 0.88
N GLY A 114 5.27 9.95 0.64
CA GLY A 114 6.63 10.39 0.36
C GLY A 114 7.48 10.48 1.63
N PHE A 115 8.65 11.09 1.50
CA PHE A 115 9.66 11.18 2.57
C PHE A 115 9.29 12.27 3.59
N ILE A 116 8.37 11.96 4.48
CA ILE A 116 7.91 12.89 5.51
C ILE A 116 9.09 13.29 6.42
N PRO A 117 9.37 14.59 6.59
CA PRO A 117 10.42 15.04 7.51
C PRO A 117 10.16 14.61 8.95
N ASP A 118 11.20 14.15 9.65
CA ASP A 118 11.12 13.72 11.05
C ASP A 118 10.90 14.89 12.02
N ASP A 119 11.29 16.12 11.64
CA ASP A 119 10.98 17.32 12.40
C ASP A 119 9.51 17.74 12.17
N PRO A 120 8.63 17.63 13.19
CA PRO A 120 7.23 18.02 13.04
C PRO A 120 7.03 19.52 12.84
N LYS A 121 8.07 20.35 13.02
CA LYS A 121 8.04 21.79 12.74
C LYS A 121 8.46 22.12 11.32
N ALA A 122 8.96 21.16 10.55
CA ALA A 122 9.30 21.38 9.15
C ALA A 122 8.05 21.76 8.35
N GLU A 123 8.17 22.78 7.51
CA GLU A 123 7.07 23.29 6.68
C GLU A 123 6.44 22.18 5.82
N ALA A 124 7.27 21.27 5.29
CA ALA A 124 6.80 20.14 4.51
C ALA A 124 5.98 19.15 5.35
N HIS A 125 6.38 18.88 6.60
CA HIS A 125 5.62 18.01 7.53
C HIS A 125 4.25 18.63 7.83
N ILE A 126 4.22 19.89 8.28
CA ILE A 126 2.99 20.64 8.59
C ILE A 126 2.04 20.64 7.39
N GLY A 127 2.57 20.96 6.20
CA GLY A 127 1.75 21.00 4.99
C GLY A 127 1.18 19.66 4.56
N VAL A 128 1.86 18.53 4.82
CA VAL A 128 1.31 17.18 4.59
C VAL A 128 0.20 16.88 5.60
N VAL A 129 0.38 17.22 6.88
CA VAL A 129 -0.67 17.05 7.91
C VAL A 129 -1.95 17.81 7.54
N GLU A 130 -1.84 19.08 7.14
CA GLU A 130 -3.00 19.93 6.74
C GLU A 130 -3.70 19.34 5.50
N CYS A 131 -2.92 18.90 4.52
CA CYS A 131 -3.41 18.26 3.30
C CYS A 131 -4.20 16.99 3.63
N LEU A 132 -3.65 16.12 4.47
CA LEU A 132 -4.28 14.86 4.86
C LEU A 132 -5.47 15.05 5.80
N LYS A 133 -5.44 16.04 6.70
CA LYS A 133 -6.66 16.41 7.48
C LYS A 133 -7.83 16.72 6.57
N THR A 134 -7.59 17.51 5.53
CA THR A 134 -8.61 17.88 4.55
C THR A 134 -9.12 16.65 3.81
N LEU A 135 -8.22 15.87 3.21
CA LEU A 135 -8.59 14.66 2.46
C LEU A 135 -9.33 13.64 3.34
N CYS A 136 -8.80 13.32 4.51
CA CYS A 136 -9.37 12.30 5.38
C CYS A 136 -10.73 12.72 5.95
N SER A 137 -10.97 14.02 6.18
CA SER A 137 -12.30 14.54 6.54
C SER A 137 -13.31 14.34 5.40
N GLU A 138 -12.92 14.60 4.17
CA GLU A 138 -13.74 14.36 2.97
C GLU A 138 -14.03 12.86 2.77
N LEU A 139 -13.04 12.00 3.02
CA LEU A 139 -13.20 10.54 2.99
C LEU A 139 -14.17 10.05 4.05
N ALA A 140 -14.03 10.53 5.30
CA ALA A 140 -14.93 10.18 6.40
C ALA A 140 -16.40 10.51 6.08
N ALA A 141 -16.65 11.66 5.44
CA ALA A 141 -18.01 12.06 5.03
C ALA A 141 -18.64 11.10 4.01
N ARG A 142 -17.83 10.30 3.30
CA ARG A 142 -18.27 9.25 2.37
C ARG A 142 -18.19 7.84 2.94
N GLY A 143 -17.82 7.69 4.23
CA GLY A 143 -17.61 6.40 4.87
C GLY A 143 -16.36 5.67 4.36
N GLN A 144 -15.37 6.42 3.86
CA GLN A 144 -14.08 5.91 3.42
C GLN A 144 -12.98 6.15 4.47
N SER A 145 -11.94 5.34 4.44
CA SER A 145 -10.72 5.45 5.24
C SER A 145 -9.50 5.69 4.35
N PHE A 146 -8.45 6.18 4.97
CA PHE A 146 -7.14 6.40 4.37
C PHE A 146 -6.10 5.54 5.08
N ALA A 147 -5.22 4.90 4.34
CA ALA A 147 -4.10 4.17 4.89
C ALA A 147 -2.78 4.59 4.23
N PHE A 148 -1.83 4.94 5.08
CA PHE A 148 -0.45 5.14 4.64
C PHE A 148 0.16 3.80 4.24
N GLU A 149 0.66 3.67 3.02
CA GLU A 149 1.60 2.59 2.74
C GLU A 149 2.96 2.95 3.32
N THR A 150 3.50 2.04 4.15
CA THR A 150 4.75 2.28 4.86
C THR A 150 5.98 2.09 3.99
N GLY A 151 7.05 2.86 4.26
CA GLY A 151 8.37 2.61 3.67
C GLY A 151 9.28 3.79 3.47
N GLU A 152 8.78 4.98 3.16
CA GLU A 152 9.62 6.16 2.92
C GLU A 152 9.94 6.92 4.21
N GLU A 153 9.06 6.91 5.18
CA GLU A 153 9.20 7.56 6.49
C GLU A 153 9.65 6.59 7.58
N LEU A 154 10.09 7.14 8.71
CA LEU A 154 10.31 6.35 9.91
C LEU A 154 8.98 6.01 10.59
N PRO A 155 8.86 4.83 11.25
CA PRO A 155 7.64 4.44 11.97
C PRO A 155 7.18 5.48 13.00
N LEU A 156 8.13 6.09 13.72
CA LEU A 156 7.82 7.12 14.71
C LEU A 156 7.27 8.39 14.06
N THR A 157 7.84 8.82 12.93
CA THR A 157 7.37 9.98 12.17
C THR A 157 5.94 9.77 11.71
N LEU A 158 5.62 8.57 11.20
CA LEU A 158 4.26 8.22 10.78
C LEU A 158 3.28 8.20 11.97
N SER A 159 3.68 7.66 13.11
CA SER A 159 2.86 7.65 14.33
C SER A 159 2.54 9.08 14.82
N ILE A 160 3.52 9.97 14.81
CA ILE A 160 3.34 11.39 15.16
C ILE A 160 2.36 12.04 14.17
N MET A 161 2.58 11.88 12.87
CA MET A 161 1.71 12.45 11.84
C MET A 161 0.27 11.99 11.97
N MET A 162 0.01 10.69 12.18
CA MET A 162 -1.36 10.19 12.41
C MET A 162 -1.99 10.81 13.65
N SER A 163 -1.23 11.00 14.73
CA SER A 163 -1.70 11.69 15.94
C SER A 163 -2.04 13.15 15.67
N GLU A 164 -1.25 13.85 14.85
CA GLU A 164 -1.50 15.25 14.47
C GLU A 164 -2.69 15.39 13.53
N ILE A 165 -2.90 14.44 12.61
CA ILE A 165 -4.11 14.38 11.78
C ILE A 165 -5.34 14.22 12.68
N GLY A 166 -5.30 13.34 13.68
CA GLY A 166 -6.30 13.24 14.74
C GLY A 166 -7.66 12.73 14.28
N LEU A 167 -7.73 11.95 13.20
CA LEU A 167 -8.96 11.37 12.66
C LEU A 167 -8.95 9.84 12.79
N ASP A 168 -10.12 9.26 13.08
CA ASP A 168 -10.24 7.81 13.31
C ASP A 168 -10.18 6.99 12.03
N ASN A 169 -10.48 7.58 10.87
CA ASN A 169 -10.45 6.94 9.57
C ASN A 169 -9.07 6.96 8.90
N VAL A 170 -8.01 7.15 9.68
CA VAL A 170 -6.62 7.12 9.23
C VAL A 170 -5.92 5.89 9.80
N GLY A 171 -5.33 5.09 8.95
CA GLY A 171 -4.64 3.86 9.31
C GLY A 171 -3.36 3.64 8.52
N VAL A 172 -2.89 2.41 8.55
CA VAL A 172 -1.64 1.98 7.91
C VAL A 172 -1.91 0.75 7.04
N ASN A 173 -1.48 0.80 5.80
CA ASN A 173 -1.22 -0.37 4.97
C ASN A 173 0.25 -0.75 5.19
N PHE A 174 0.47 -1.78 5.98
CA PHE A 174 1.79 -2.14 6.48
C PHE A 174 2.57 -2.96 5.46
N ASP A 175 3.62 -2.38 4.89
CA ASP A 175 4.59 -3.09 4.05
C ASP A 175 5.89 -3.32 4.84
N PRO A 176 6.18 -4.56 5.27
CA PRO A 176 7.36 -4.86 6.06
C PRO A 176 8.66 -4.80 5.25
N ALA A 177 8.59 -5.09 3.95
CA ALA A 177 9.78 -5.13 3.09
C ALA A 177 10.35 -3.74 2.82
N ASN A 178 9.48 -2.73 2.74
CA ASN A 178 9.90 -1.35 2.50
C ASN A 178 10.76 -0.81 3.65
N PHE A 179 10.49 -1.20 4.91
CA PHE A 179 11.37 -0.85 6.05
C PHE A 179 12.77 -1.43 5.89
N ILE A 180 12.87 -2.68 5.44
CA ILE A 180 14.15 -3.39 5.27
C ILE A 180 14.92 -2.82 4.07
N SER A 181 14.29 -2.76 2.91
CA SER A 181 14.92 -2.30 1.67
C SER A 181 15.27 -0.82 1.70
N GLY A 182 14.43 0.01 2.32
CA GLY A 182 14.65 1.43 2.50
C GLY A 182 15.58 1.78 3.67
N GLY A 183 15.97 0.80 4.52
CA GLY A 183 16.78 1.06 5.71
C GLY A 183 16.07 1.91 6.75
N ARG A 184 14.74 1.75 6.87
CA ARG A 184 13.87 2.57 7.74
C ARG A 184 13.62 1.97 9.12
N GLY A 185 14.07 0.74 9.35
CA GLY A 185 13.95 0.08 10.65
C GLY A 185 13.63 -1.40 10.56
N ASN A 186 13.35 -1.98 11.72
CA ASN A 186 12.91 -3.36 11.85
C ASN A 186 11.37 -3.41 11.73
N PRO A 187 10.79 -4.23 10.84
CA PRO A 187 9.34 -4.32 10.69
C PRO A 187 8.60 -4.75 11.96
N ASN A 188 9.20 -5.64 12.79
CA ASN A 188 8.55 -6.08 14.02
C ASN A 188 8.50 -4.96 15.08
N ASP A 189 9.56 -4.14 15.19
CA ASP A 189 9.56 -2.97 16.07
C ASP A 189 8.58 -1.90 15.55
N ALA A 190 8.49 -1.73 14.22
CA ALA A 190 7.49 -0.85 13.60
C ALA A 190 6.06 -1.34 13.87
N MET A 191 5.81 -2.66 13.84
CA MET A 191 4.52 -3.26 14.16
C MET A 191 4.13 -3.03 15.63
N GLU A 192 5.06 -3.07 16.59
CA GLU A 192 4.77 -2.72 18.00
C GLU A 192 4.24 -1.29 18.14
N LEU A 193 4.76 -0.37 17.32
CA LEU A 193 4.36 1.04 17.36
C LEU A 193 3.06 1.32 16.60
N LEU A 194 2.87 0.69 15.43
CA LEU A 194 1.83 1.03 14.48
C LEU A 194 0.66 0.02 14.46
N GLY A 195 0.82 -1.15 15.09
CA GLY A 195 -0.08 -2.30 14.91
C GLY A 195 -1.54 -2.02 15.22
N CYS A 196 -1.83 -1.17 16.21
CA CYS A 196 -3.21 -0.78 16.55
C CYS A 196 -3.89 0.08 15.45
N ARG A 197 -3.15 0.55 14.46
CA ARG A 197 -3.64 1.36 13.33
C ARG A 197 -3.52 0.64 11.99
N VAL A 198 -3.04 -0.60 11.95
CA VAL A 198 -2.94 -1.39 10.72
C VAL A 198 -4.32 -1.76 10.23
N THR A 199 -4.65 -1.35 9.00
CA THR A 199 -5.91 -1.62 8.32
C THR A 199 -5.75 -2.51 7.09
N GLY A 200 -4.52 -2.59 6.53
CA GLY A 200 -4.11 -3.47 5.44
C GLY A 200 -2.66 -3.90 5.62
N MET A 201 -2.26 -4.98 4.99
CA MET A 201 -0.88 -5.45 5.00
C MET A 201 -0.45 -5.95 3.63
N HIS A 202 0.70 -5.47 3.15
CA HIS A 202 1.38 -6.07 2.03
C HIS A 202 2.27 -7.24 2.49
N ALA A 203 2.12 -8.37 1.83
CA ALA A 203 3.09 -9.46 1.90
C ALA A 203 4.11 -9.24 0.79
N LYS A 204 5.16 -8.53 1.14
CA LYS A 204 6.34 -8.24 0.34
C LYS A 204 7.55 -8.59 1.17
N ASP A 205 8.59 -9.14 0.57
CA ASP A 205 9.80 -9.55 1.27
C ASP A 205 11.04 -8.94 0.62
N SER A 206 12.08 -8.72 1.40
CA SER A 206 13.30 -8.08 0.91
C SER A 206 14.52 -8.44 1.75
N VAL A 207 15.69 -8.12 1.21
CA VAL A 207 16.97 -8.10 1.93
C VAL A 207 17.50 -6.66 2.00
N PRO A 208 18.25 -6.30 3.06
CA PRO A 208 18.78 -4.95 3.20
C PRO A 208 19.87 -4.66 2.15
N ALA A 209 20.10 -3.38 1.92
CA ALA A 209 21.21 -2.90 1.12
C ALA A 209 22.56 -3.32 1.71
N LYS A 210 23.52 -3.64 0.85
CA LYS A 210 24.92 -3.83 1.23
C LYS A 210 25.65 -2.50 1.25
N PHE A 211 26.81 -2.48 1.88
CA PHE A 211 27.65 -1.28 1.91
C PHE A 211 27.92 -0.76 0.49
N GLY A 212 27.56 0.51 0.24
CA GLY A 212 27.68 1.18 -1.04
C GLY A 212 26.47 1.06 -1.97
N GLU A 213 25.46 0.29 -1.63
CA GLU A 213 24.17 0.26 -2.34
C GLU A 213 23.22 1.33 -1.81
N VAL A 214 22.32 1.80 -2.67
CA VAL A 214 21.35 2.87 -2.33
C VAL A 214 19.99 2.36 -1.84
N GLY A 215 19.80 1.05 -1.84
CA GLY A 215 18.58 0.37 -1.36
C GLY A 215 18.77 -1.13 -1.37
N GLY A 216 17.93 -1.85 -0.63
CA GLY A 216 17.87 -3.30 -0.62
C GLY A 216 17.16 -3.87 -1.86
N HIS A 217 16.97 -5.19 -1.86
CA HIS A 217 16.39 -5.90 -2.99
C HIS A 217 15.19 -6.70 -2.56
N GLN A 218 14.12 -6.66 -3.36
CA GLN A 218 12.95 -7.50 -3.16
C GLN A 218 13.32 -8.98 -3.36
N MET A 219 12.70 -9.83 -2.55
CA MET A 219 12.80 -11.28 -2.60
C MET A 219 11.39 -11.90 -2.70
N PRO A 220 11.25 -13.14 -3.18
CA PRO A 220 10.00 -13.88 -3.01
C PRO A 220 9.63 -13.96 -1.53
N VAL A 221 8.34 -13.91 -1.22
CA VAL A 221 7.84 -13.96 0.16
C VAL A 221 8.32 -15.25 0.85
N GLY A 222 8.95 -15.10 2.00
CA GLY A 222 9.56 -16.17 2.78
C GLY A 222 11.01 -16.47 2.43
N GLU A 223 11.60 -15.82 1.42
CA GLU A 223 13.02 -15.97 1.03
C GLU A 223 13.88 -14.76 1.44
N GLY A 224 13.29 -13.70 1.97
CA GLY A 224 13.97 -12.48 2.40
C GLY A 224 14.27 -12.43 3.89
N ARG A 225 14.07 -11.27 4.50
CA ARG A 225 14.36 -10.99 5.91
C ARG A 225 13.14 -10.63 6.73
N VAL A 226 11.94 -10.64 6.14
CA VAL A 226 10.70 -10.40 6.86
C VAL A 226 10.34 -11.63 7.70
N ASP A 227 10.18 -11.44 9.00
CA ASP A 227 9.67 -12.48 9.91
C ASP A 227 8.13 -12.45 9.92
N PHE A 228 7.52 -13.07 8.89
CA PHE A 228 6.07 -13.10 8.73
C PHE A 228 5.37 -13.81 9.89
N GLU A 229 5.98 -14.85 10.46
CA GLU A 229 5.36 -15.56 11.58
C GLU A 229 5.21 -14.64 12.79
N ARG A 230 6.28 -13.92 13.15
CA ARG A 230 6.24 -12.95 14.24
C ARG A 230 5.29 -11.79 13.96
N LEU A 231 5.29 -11.25 12.74
CA LEU A 231 4.35 -10.20 12.35
C LEU A 231 2.89 -10.66 12.48
N PHE A 232 2.57 -11.90 12.08
CA PHE A 232 1.22 -12.43 12.20
C PHE A 232 0.80 -12.64 13.65
N LEU A 233 1.72 -13.06 14.52
CA LEU A 233 1.47 -13.12 15.97
C LEU A 233 1.16 -11.71 16.54
N GLN A 234 1.94 -10.70 16.18
CA GLN A 234 1.69 -9.31 16.58
C GLN A 234 0.34 -8.80 16.05
N LEU A 235 0.01 -9.05 14.77
CA LEU A 235 -1.29 -8.71 14.19
C LEU A 235 -2.44 -9.36 14.96
N LYS A 236 -2.28 -10.62 15.37
CA LYS A 236 -3.26 -11.32 16.22
C LYS A 236 -3.42 -10.65 17.59
N GLU A 237 -2.33 -10.24 18.22
CA GLU A 237 -2.32 -9.54 19.52
C GLU A 237 -3.03 -8.18 19.41
N PHE A 238 -2.83 -7.43 18.30
CA PHE A 238 -3.55 -6.19 18.02
C PHE A 238 -5.00 -6.40 17.57
N GLY A 239 -5.44 -7.66 17.39
CA GLY A 239 -6.81 -7.97 16.99
C GLY A 239 -7.11 -7.63 15.53
N TYR A 240 -6.10 -7.63 14.66
CA TYR A 240 -6.24 -7.37 13.23
C TYR A 240 -7.27 -8.31 12.57
N LYS A 241 -8.16 -7.73 11.75
CA LYS A 241 -9.24 -8.45 11.05
C LYS A 241 -9.19 -8.26 9.54
N GLY A 242 -8.19 -7.53 9.05
CA GLY A 242 -8.00 -7.30 7.62
C GLY A 242 -7.43 -8.52 6.90
N ASP A 243 -7.10 -8.32 5.66
CA ASP A 243 -6.55 -9.33 4.77
C ASP A 243 -5.07 -9.04 4.44
N ILE A 244 -4.40 -10.00 3.81
CA ILE A 244 -2.99 -9.90 3.42
C ILE A 244 -2.94 -9.84 1.89
N VAL A 245 -2.21 -8.88 1.33
CA VAL A 245 -2.09 -8.69 -0.11
C VAL A 245 -0.65 -8.92 -0.55
N ILE A 246 -0.42 -9.90 -1.41
CA ILE A 246 0.92 -10.14 -1.99
C ILE A 246 1.24 -9.01 -2.96
N GLU A 247 2.38 -8.34 -2.73
CA GLU A 247 2.95 -7.38 -3.65
C GLU A 247 4.28 -7.89 -4.21
N HIS A 248 4.31 -8.14 -5.53
CA HIS A 248 5.45 -8.74 -6.20
C HIS A 248 5.87 -7.90 -7.41
N GLU A 249 6.89 -7.05 -7.23
CA GLU A 249 7.37 -6.08 -8.22
C GLU A 249 8.60 -6.55 -9.02
N MET A 250 9.04 -7.80 -8.83
CA MET A 250 10.18 -8.36 -9.57
C MET A 250 9.75 -8.76 -11.00
N TYR A 251 9.37 -7.78 -11.81
CA TYR A 251 8.82 -8.00 -13.16
C TYR A 251 9.76 -8.73 -14.13
N SER A 252 11.07 -8.62 -13.93
CA SER A 252 12.07 -9.30 -14.76
C SER A 252 12.38 -10.75 -14.32
N ARG A 253 11.73 -11.23 -13.25
CA ARG A 253 11.98 -12.56 -12.73
C ARG A 253 11.40 -13.64 -13.64
N PRO A 254 12.17 -14.68 -14.05
CA PRO A 254 11.72 -15.68 -15.03
C PRO A 254 10.49 -16.47 -14.60
N ASP A 255 10.34 -16.79 -13.32
CA ASP A 255 9.22 -17.55 -12.75
C ASP A 255 8.41 -16.70 -11.74
N ARG A 256 8.05 -15.49 -12.16
CA ARG A 256 7.28 -14.56 -11.31
C ARG A 256 5.95 -15.16 -10.83
N ASP A 257 5.24 -15.82 -11.70
CA ASP A 257 3.95 -16.43 -11.39
C ASP A 257 4.10 -17.59 -10.39
N GLY A 258 5.14 -18.41 -10.58
CA GLY A 258 5.47 -19.47 -9.63
C GLY A 258 5.83 -18.93 -8.25
N ASP A 259 6.55 -17.81 -8.16
CA ASP A 259 6.87 -17.14 -6.89
C ASP A 259 5.59 -16.62 -6.22
N ILE A 260 4.65 -16.02 -6.96
CA ILE A 260 3.38 -15.52 -6.43
C ILE A 260 2.53 -16.69 -5.87
N VAL A 261 2.43 -17.80 -6.60
CA VAL A 261 1.65 -18.97 -6.16
C VAL A 261 2.28 -19.61 -4.91
N LYS A 262 3.61 -19.74 -4.86
CA LYS A 262 4.34 -20.23 -3.67
C LYS A 262 4.14 -19.30 -2.47
N SER A 263 4.22 -17.99 -2.68
CA SER A 263 3.97 -16.97 -1.66
C SER A 263 2.58 -17.13 -1.06
N LYS A 264 1.56 -17.34 -1.90
CA LYS A 264 0.19 -17.56 -1.45
C LYS A 264 0.09 -18.77 -0.53
N ALA A 265 0.60 -19.93 -0.96
CA ALA A 265 0.57 -21.16 -0.17
C ALA A 265 1.32 -21.02 1.18
N TYR A 266 2.46 -20.35 1.18
CA TYR A 266 3.24 -20.05 2.39
C TYR A 266 2.44 -19.20 3.38
N LEU A 267 1.83 -18.12 2.91
CA LEU A 267 1.05 -17.20 3.75
C LEU A 267 -0.23 -17.85 4.28
N GLU A 268 -0.95 -18.63 3.45
CA GLU A 268 -2.12 -19.38 3.86
C GLU A 268 -1.79 -20.39 4.97
N GLY A 269 -0.64 -21.09 4.87
CA GLY A 269 -0.14 -21.98 5.92
C GLY A 269 0.18 -21.25 7.23
N LEU A 270 0.76 -20.05 7.16
CA LEU A 270 1.03 -19.22 8.35
C LEU A 270 -0.27 -18.69 8.97
N ILE A 271 -1.25 -18.30 8.16
CA ILE A 271 -2.56 -17.84 8.63
C ILE A 271 -3.26 -18.98 9.40
N GLU A 272 -3.26 -20.19 8.85
CA GLU A 272 -3.83 -21.35 9.53
C GLU A 272 -3.11 -21.62 10.86
N LYS A 273 -1.77 -21.58 10.86
CA LYS A 273 -0.95 -21.80 12.06
C LYS A 273 -1.24 -20.78 13.16
N VAL A 274 -1.37 -19.50 12.81
CA VAL A 274 -1.45 -18.41 13.78
C VAL A 274 -2.88 -18.09 14.17
N PHE A 275 -3.82 -18.07 13.24
CA PHE A 275 -5.20 -17.60 13.45
C PHE A 275 -6.26 -18.74 13.49
N GLY A 276 -5.90 -19.93 13.01
CA GLY A 276 -6.75 -21.17 13.02
C GLY A 276 -6.73 -21.85 14.36
#